data_65647022a9ec8914082342bad615d29d
#
_entry.id   65647022a9ec8914082342bad615d29d
#
_cell.length_a   1.000
_cell.length_b   1.000
_cell.length_c   1.000
_cell.angle_alpha   90.00
_cell.angle_beta   90.00
_cell.angle_gamma   90.00
#
_symmetry.space_group_name_H-M   'P 1'
#
loop_
_entity.id
_entity.type
_entity.pdbx_description
1 polymer ?
#
loop_
_entity_poly.entity_id
_entity_poly.type
_entity_poly.pdbx_seq_one_letter_code
_entity_poly.pdbx_strand_id
1 'polypeptide(L)'
;MAKVLLFNIRNADKLMKIRIAALRAGLEPVVVSEEDFAHPIGYLLGLEGFSPAEGAERFSDEMLVMEALSSPLLDMLRASKATVALKAVVTEQNKAWSCAALCRELRREHEAMRALAPKKHVHQHKKRR
;
A
#
# COMPACT_ATOMS: atom_id res chain seq x y z
N MET A 1 7.11 -6.21 16.73
CA MET A 1 7.57 -6.15 15.33
C MET A 1 6.59 -5.29 14.53
N ALA A 2 7.09 -4.35 13.79
CA ALA A 2 6.23 -3.51 12.95
C ALA A 2 5.61 -4.35 11.85
N LYS A 3 4.41 -3.96 11.44
CA LYS A 3 3.63 -4.72 10.45
C LYS A 3 3.60 -4.01 9.12
N VAL A 4 3.39 -4.79 8.08
CA VAL A 4 3.03 -4.27 6.75
C VAL A 4 1.75 -4.96 6.33
N LEU A 5 0.73 -4.16 6.01
CA LEU A 5 -0.58 -4.66 5.62
C LEU A 5 -0.62 -4.79 4.10
N LEU A 6 -1.10 -5.93 3.62
CA LEU A 6 -1.12 -6.24 2.19
C LEU A 6 -2.57 -6.41 1.74
N PHE A 7 -2.96 -5.68 0.69
CA PHE A 7 -4.34 -5.65 0.21
C PHE A 7 -4.37 -6.06 -1.26
N ASN A 8 -5.20 -7.06 -1.56
CA ASN A 8 -5.52 -7.43 -2.94
C ASN A 8 -4.34 -7.90 -3.79
N ILE A 9 -3.30 -8.46 -3.15
CA ILE A 9 -2.19 -9.05 -3.90
C ILE A 9 -2.62 -10.46 -4.30
N ARG A 10 -3.21 -10.57 -5.49
CA ARG A 10 -3.85 -11.83 -5.90
C ARG A 10 -2.92 -12.80 -6.61
N ASN A 11 -1.82 -12.30 -7.16
CA ASN A 11 -0.83 -13.18 -7.78
C ASN A 11 -0.01 -13.85 -6.69
N ALA A 12 -0.07 -15.19 -6.63
CA ALA A 12 0.57 -15.95 -5.56
C ALA A 12 2.08 -15.76 -5.54
N ASP A 13 2.70 -15.70 -6.70
CA ASP A 13 4.15 -15.52 -6.79
C ASP A 13 4.56 -14.14 -6.28
N LYS A 14 3.82 -13.11 -6.67
CA LYS A 14 4.07 -11.75 -6.21
C LYS A 14 3.88 -11.65 -4.70
N LEU A 15 2.81 -12.27 -4.17
CA LEU A 15 2.55 -12.24 -2.74
C LEU A 15 3.69 -12.90 -1.97
N MET A 16 4.19 -14.03 -2.47
CA MET A 16 5.31 -14.73 -1.84
C MET A 16 6.54 -13.83 -1.79
N LYS A 17 6.84 -13.15 -2.90
CA LYS A 17 8.01 -12.26 -2.96
C LYS A 17 7.87 -11.12 -1.95
N ILE A 18 6.68 -10.54 -1.84
CA ILE A 18 6.45 -9.46 -0.90
C ILE A 18 6.59 -9.94 0.55
N ARG A 19 6.03 -11.11 0.86
CA ARG A 19 6.11 -11.66 2.21
C ARG A 19 7.56 -11.96 2.61
N ILE A 20 8.32 -12.54 1.70
CA ILE A 20 9.73 -12.83 1.97
C ILE A 20 10.50 -11.52 2.20
N ALA A 21 10.27 -10.52 1.36
CA ALA A 21 10.95 -9.24 1.49
C ALA A 21 10.60 -8.58 2.83
N ALA A 22 9.33 -8.63 3.23
CA ALA A 22 8.90 -8.07 4.51
C ALA A 22 9.62 -8.73 5.67
N LEU A 23 9.67 -10.06 5.68
CA LEU A 23 10.35 -10.77 6.75
C LEU A 23 11.84 -10.45 6.79
N ARG A 24 12.49 -10.35 5.64
CA ARG A 24 13.90 -9.98 5.58
C ARG A 24 14.15 -8.56 6.07
N ALA A 25 13.17 -7.69 5.90
CA ALA A 25 13.27 -6.31 6.38
C ALA A 25 12.87 -6.17 7.86
N GLY A 26 12.55 -7.28 8.52
CA GLY A 26 12.16 -7.25 9.93
C GLY A 26 10.73 -6.82 10.16
N LEU A 27 9.85 -6.98 9.16
CA LEU A 27 8.46 -6.60 9.27
C LEU A 27 7.58 -7.85 9.25
N GLU A 28 6.43 -7.74 9.92
CA GLU A 28 5.45 -8.82 9.92
C GLU A 28 4.45 -8.57 8.79
N PRO A 29 4.42 -9.40 7.74
CA PRO A 29 3.43 -9.22 6.68
C PRO A 29 2.06 -9.73 7.14
N VAL A 30 1.02 -8.92 6.91
CA VAL A 30 -0.34 -9.26 7.27
C VAL A 30 -1.21 -9.14 6.03
N VAL A 31 -1.79 -10.25 5.57
CA VAL A 31 -2.70 -10.22 4.43
C VAL A 31 -4.08 -9.89 4.97
N VAL A 32 -4.65 -8.78 4.49
CA VAL A 32 -5.95 -8.29 4.98
C VAL A 32 -7.06 -8.82 4.08
N SER A 33 -8.08 -9.44 4.71
CA SER A 33 -9.22 -9.97 3.99
C SER A 33 -10.18 -8.86 3.60
N GLU A 34 -10.94 -9.07 2.53
CA GLU A 34 -11.90 -8.07 2.06
C GLU A 34 -12.92 -7.68 3.13
N GLU A 35 -13.34 -8.62 3.95
CA GLU A 35 -14.32 -8.33 4.99
C GLU A 35 -13.78 -7.39 6.06
N ASP A 36 -12.48 -7.13 6.08
CA ASP A 36 -11.85 -6.24 7.04
C ASP A 36 -11.56 -4.85 6.48
N PHE A 37 -11.98 -4.60 5.24
CA PHE A 37 -11.64 -3.33 4.58
C PHE A 37 -12.33 -2.12 5.18
N ALA A 38 -13.42 -2.31 5.93
CA ALA A 38 -14.11 -1.21 6.59
C ALA A 38 -13.45 -0.80 7.92
N HIS A 39 -12.57 -1.65 8.45
CA HIS A 39 -11.95 -1.36 9.73
C HIS A 39 -10.91 -0.24 9.60
N PRO A 40 -10.69 0.53 10.68
CA PRO A 40 -9.61 1.50 10.68
C PRO A 40 -8.25 0.82 10.56
N ILE A 41 -7.32 1.48 9.91
CA ILE A 41 -5.95 0.97 9.78
C ILE A 41 -5.37 0.66 11.17
N GLY A 42 -5.57 1.57 12.15
CA GLY A 42 -5.07 1.38 13.50
C GLY A 42 -5.61 0.13 14.18
N TYR A 43 -6.87 -0.21 13.88
CA TYR A 43 -7.45 -1.43 14.43
C TYR A 43 -6.71 -2.67 13.89
N LEU A 44 -6.45 -2.69 12.59
CA LEU A 44 -5.77 -3.84 11.97
C LEU A 44 -4.33 -3.96 12.45
N LEU A 45 -3.71 -2.85 12.85
CA LEU A 45 -2.36 -2.87 13.40
C LEU A 45 -2.35 -3.23 14.89
N GLY A 46 -3.52 -3.35 15.52
CA GLY A 46 -3.59 -3.64 16.94
C GLY A 46 -3.28 -2.46 17.84
N LEU A 47 -3.41 -1.24 17.33
CA LEU A 47 -3.15 -0.05 18.12
C LEU A 47 -4.30 0.23 19.08
N GLU A 48 -3.98 0.76 20.27
CA GLU A 48 -5.01 1.09 21.25
C GLU A 48 -5.86 2.25 20.78
N GLY A 49 -7.11 2.24 21.18
CA GLY A 49 -8.03 3.33 20.89
C GLY A 49 -8.82 3.13 19.60
N PHE A 50 -8.67 2.02 18.92
CA PHE A 50 -9.40 1.75 17.69
C PHE A 50 -10.29 0.53 17.86
N SER A 51 -11.49 0.61 17.28
CA SER A 51 -12.49 -0.45 17.35
C SER A 51 -12.83 -0.93 15.96
N PRO A 52 -13.29 -2.18 15.83
CA PRO A 52 -13.72 -2.65 14.52
C PRO A 52 -14.94 -1.84 14.06
N ALA A 53 -15.04 -1.64 12.75
CA ALA A 53 -16.16 -0.94 12.16
C ALA A 53 -17.06 -1.93 11.44
N GLU A 54 -18.35 -1.62 11.39
CA GLU A 54 -19.28 -2.42 10.63
C GLU A 54 -19.40 -1.87 9.23
N GLY A 55 -19.88 -2.70 8.33
CA GLY A 55 -20.10 -2.28 6.96
C GLY A 55 -19.25 -3.05 5.99
N ALA A 56 -19.58 -2.88 4.72
CA ALA A 56 -18.87 -3.55 3.64
C ALA A 56 -18.32 -2.50 2.70
N GLU A 57 -17.03 -2.25 2.80
CA GLU A 57 -16.35 -1.35 1.87
C GLU A 57 -15.43 -2.21 1.00
N ARG A 58 -15.34 -1.86 -0.26
CA ARG A 58 -14.60 -2.67 -1.23
C ARG A 58 -13.71 -1.78 -2.09
N PHE A 59 -12.57 -2.32 -2.43
CA PHE A 59 -11.71 -1.77 -3.48
C PHE A 59 -10.90 -2.94 -4.04
N SER A 60 -10.39 -2.79 -5.25
CA SER A 60 -9.67 -3.88 -5.91
C SER A 60 -8.21 -3.56 -6.15
N ASP A 61 -7.78 -2.34 -5.85
CA ASP A 61 -6.39 -1.93 -6.05
C ASP A 61 -5.46 -2.71 -5.13
N GLU A 62 -4.29 -3.05 -5.62
CA GLU A 62 -3.23 -3.53 -4.75
C GLU A 62 -2.75 -2.36 -3.90
N MET A 63 -2.59 -2.60 -2.60
CA MET A 63 -2.14 -1.55 -1.69
C MET A 63 -1.25 -2.17 -0.62
N LEU A 64 -0.25 -1.40 -0.21
CA LEU A 64 0.68 -1.81 0.82
C LEU A 64 0.78 -0.69 1.85
N VAL A 65 0.56 -1.02 3.13
CA VAL A 65 0.60 -0.03 4.20
C VAL A 65 1.65 -0.46 5.22
N MET A 66 2.68 0.35 5.38
CA MET A 66 3.77 0.06 6.32
C MET A 66 3.50 0.76 7.63
N GLU A 67 3.59 0.02 8.74
CA GLU A 67 3.45 0.63 10.07
C GLU A 67 4.55 1.66 10.30
N ALA A 68 5.74 1.38 9.79
CA ALA A 68 6.85 2.32 9.79
C ALA A 68 7.55 2.22 8.43
N LEU A 69 8.07 3.34 7.95
CA LEU A 69 8.77 3.35 6.67
C LEU A 69 9.93 2.38 6.67
N SER A 70 10.02 1.57 5.64
CA SER A 70 11.11 0.62 5.48
C SER A 70 11.70 0.75 4.08
N SER A 71 12.80 1.47 3.97
CA SER A 71 13.51 1.57 2.71
C SER A 71 14.04 0.21 2.23
N PRO A 72 14.56 -0.65 3.13
CA PRO A 72 14.98 -1.99 2.68
C PRO A 72 13.85 -2.78 2.04
N LEU A 73 12.63 -2.71 2.60
CA LEU A 73 11.50 -3.40 1.97
C LEU A 73 11.25 -2.85 0.57
N LEU A 74 11.19 -1.54 0.43
CA LEU A 74 10.90 -0.92 -0.86
C LEU A 74 11.98 -1.27 -1.89
N ASP A 75 13.25 -1.29 -1.48
CA ASP A 75 14.34 -1.66 -2.37
C ASP A 75 14.23 -3.11 -2.84
N MET A 76 13.89 -4.01 -1.92
CA MET A 76 13.74 -5.42 -2.26
C MET A 76 12.57 -5.65 -3.21
N LEU A 77 11.47 -4.90 -3.02
CA LEU A 77 10.33 -5.03 -3.92
C LEU A 77 10.68 -4.57 -5.32
N ARG A 78 11.43 -3.48 -5.44
CA ARG A 78 11.89 -3.02 -6.76
C ARG A 78 12.81 -4.05 -7.40
N ALA A 79 13.74 -4.57 -6.64
CA ALA A 79 14.72 -5.54 -7.17
C ALA A 79 14.03 -6.82 -7.65
N SER A 80 12.97 -7.25 -6.96
CA SER A 80 12.26 -8.47 -7.33
C SER A 80 11.12 -8.21 -8.31
N LYS A 81 10.90 -6.94 -8.69
CA LYS A 81 9.82 -6.52 -9.59
C LYS A 81 8.44 -6.84 -9.02
N ALA A 82 8.33 -6.83 -7.71
CA ALA A 82 7.06 -7.06 -7.02
C ALA A 82 6.52 -5.75 -6.44
N THR A 83 6.57 -4.68 -7.23
CA THR A 83 6.15 -3.37 -6.75
C THR A 83 4.63 -3.25 -6.70
N VAL A 84 4.16 -2.43 -5.76
CA VAL A 84 2.74 -2.13 -5.57
C VAL A 84 2.58 -0.63 -5.76
N ALA A 85 1.63 -0.22 -6.60
CA ALA A 85 1.49 1.19 -6.96
C ALA A 85 1.05 2.05 -5.79
N LEU A 86 0.11 1.57 -4.97
CA LEU A 86 -0.41 2.34 -3.85
C LEU A 86 0.30 1.91 -2.58
N LYS A 87 1.10 2.81 -2.02
CA LYS A 87 1.88 2.53 -0.82
C LYS A 87 1.71 3.67 0.16
N ALA A 88 1.60 3.35 1.43
CA ALA A 88 1.49 4.36 2.49
C ALA A 88 2.28 3.94 3.71
N VAL A 89 2.66 4.95 4.48
CA VAL A 89 3.19 4.76 5.83
C VAL A 89 2.13 5.28 6.79
N VAL A 90 1.91 4.57 7.89
CA VAL A 90 0.91 4.94 8.87
C VAL A 90 1.31 6.26 9.53
N THR A 91 0.35 7.18 9.65
CA THR A 91 0.53 8.47 10.29
C THR A 91 -0.52 8.66 11.39
N GLU A 92 -0.33 9.67 12.23
CA GLU A 92 -1.32 10.00 13.25
C GLU A 92 -2.69 10.27 12.63
N GLN A 93 -2.70 10.78 11.42
CA GLN A 93 -3.95 11.10 10.75
C GLN A 93 -4.59 9.87 10.10
N ASN A 94 -3.84 9.11 9.31
CA ASN A 94 -4.46 8.05 8.51
C ASN A 94 -4.73 6.76 9.30
N LYS A 95 -4.17 6.62 10.49
CA LYS A 95 -4.44 5.40 11.27
C LYS A 95 -5.91 5.31 11.68
N ALA A 96 -6.64 6.42 11.66
CA ALA A 96 -8.07 6.45 11.99
C ALA A 96 -8.96 6.18 10.77
N TRP A 97 -8.39 6.15 9.57
CA TRP A 97 -9.17 5.95 8.34
C TRP A 97 -9.42 4.47 8.11
N SER A 98 -10.55 4.15 7.46
CA SER A 98 -10.76 2.78 6.99
C SER A 98 -9.77 2.47 5.87
N CYS A 99 -9.58 1.18 5.62
CA CYS A 99 -8.71 0.76 4.52
C CYS A 99 -9.17 1.34 3.19
N ALA A 100 -10.49 1.31 2.96
CA ALA A 100 -11.03 1.83 1.69
C ALA A 100 -10.84 3.33 1.57
N ALA A 101 -10.98 4.07 2.67
CA ALA A 101 -10.77 5.52 2.63
C ALA A 101 -9.31 5.85 2.30
N LEU A 102 -8.38 5.11 2.90
CA LEU A 102 -6.97 5.31 2.60
C LEU A 102 -6.67 4.98 1.13
N CYS A 103 -7.25 3.90 0.62
CA CYS A 103 -7.06 3.53 -0.78
C CYS A 103 -7.55 4.64 -1.71
N ARG A 104 -8.73 5.22 -1.42
CA ARG A 104 -9.27 6.32 -2.24
C ARG A 104 -8.33 7.51 -2.24
N GLU A 105 -7.78 7.85 -1.07
CA GLU A 105 -6.88 8.99 -0.97
C GLU A 105 -5.58 8.73 -1.73
N LEU A 106 -5.02 7.54 -1.58
CA LEU A 106 -3.78 7.19 -2.29
C LEU A 106 -3.99 7.17 -3.79
N ARG A 107 -5.16 6.67 -4.24
CA ARG A 107 -5.46 6.66 -5.67
C ARG A 107 -5.55 8.08 -6.21
N ARG A 108 -6.22 8.96 -5.46
CA ARG A 108 -6.36 10.35 -5.84
C ARG A 108 -5.00 11.04 -5.94
N GLU A 109 -4.12 10.81 -4.95
CA GLU A 109 -2.78 11.38 -4.96
C GLU A 109 -1.95 10.84 -6.12
N HIS A 110 -2.07 9.54 -6.38
CA HIS A 110 -1.32 8.91 -7.45
C HIS A 110 -1.72 9.48 -8.80
N GLU A 111 -3.02 9.67 -9.02
CA GLU A 111 -3.52 10.25 -10.26
C GLU A 111 -3.11 11.71 -10.40
N ALA A 112 -3.14 12.46 -9.31
CA ALA A 112 -2.72 13.85 -9.33
C ALA A 112 -1.23 13.97 -9.68
N MET A 113 -0.40 13.10 -9.12
CA MET A 113 1.02 13.10 -9.43
C MET A 113 1.28 12.76 -10.89
N ARG A 114 0.53 11.80 -11.42
CA ARG A 114 0.66 11.46 -12.84
C ARG A 114 0.26 12.63 -13.73
N ALA A 115 -0.79 13.36 -13.36
CA ALA A 115 -1.24 14.51 -14.13
C ALA A 115 -0.22 15.64 -14.11
N LEU A 116 0.54 15.76 -12.99
CA LEU A 116 1.54 16.80 -12.86
C LEU A 116 2.89 16.40 -13.44
N ALA A 117 3.08 15.12 -13.75
CA ALA A 117 4.36 14.66 -14.29
C ALA A 117 4.61 15.29 -15.66
N PRO A 118 5.85 15.68 -15.96
CA PRO A 118 6.16 16.20 -17.27
C PRO A 118 5.84 15.19 -18.36
N LYS A 119 5.30 15.71 -19.46
CA LYS A 119 5.06 14.83 -20.59
C LYS A 119 6.35 14.64 -21.28
N LYS A 120 7.12 13.80 -20.81
CA LYS A 120 8.29 13.54 -21.36
C LYS A 120 8.14 12.71 -22.42
N HIS A 121 8.06 12.56 -22.71
CA HIS A 121 7.76 11.69 -23.45
C HIS A 121 7.08 12.23 -24.50
N VAL A 122 6.92 12.98 -24.56
CA VAL A 122 6.25 13.46 -25.50
C VAL A 122 7.09 14.09 -26.49
N HIS A 123 7.60 14.38 -25.91
CA HIS A 123 8.47 14.59 -26.29
C HIS A 123 9.27 14.24 -26.75
N GLN A 124 9.57 14.18 -26.70
CA GLN A 124 10.27 13.58 -26.73
C GLN A 124 10.48 13.14 -27.54
N HIS A 125 10.43 13.49 -27.91
CA HIS A 125 10.70 12.84 -28.36
C HIS A 125 10.85 12.87 -29.06
N LYS A 126 10.92 13.27 -29.35
CA LYS A 126 11.16 13.09 -29.67
C LYS A 126 11.62 13.23 -30.16
N LYS A 127 11.73 13.53 -30.37
CA LYS A 127 12.24 13.40 -30.56
C LYS A 127 12.63 13.40 -31.13
N ARG A 128 12.51 13.68 -31.52
CA ARG A 128 12.88 13.49 -31.82
C ARG A 128 13.04 13.59 -32.63
N ARG A 129 12.94 13.86 -33.21
CA ARG A 129 13.24 13.83 -33.58
C ARG A 129 13.64 13.89 -34.06
#